data_6b153a0252747fe6c9fc2386189e48eb
#
_entry.id   6b153a0252747fe6c9fc2386189e48eb
#
_cell.length_a   1.000
_cell.length_b   1.000
_cell.length_c   1.000
_cell.angle_alpha   90.00
_cell.angle_beta   90.00
_cell.angle_gamma   90.00
#
_symmetry.space_group_name_H-M   'P 1'
#
loop_
_entity.id
_entity.type
_entity.pdbx_description
1 polymer ?
#
loop_
_entity_poly.entity_id
_entity_poly.type
_entity_poly.pdbx_seq_one_letter_code
_entity_poly.pdbx_strand_id
1 'polypeptide(L)'
;MFWRSISRDNVTTWYGKSAESRIVDPADPSRIFSWLICESYDDKGNLIVYGYKAENSQRVATAKLHEANRSDLSRSANRYLTRIRYGNRTPYLPDLVSTTPSPLPIAWLFEVVFDYGEHDTDMPHPVEEAQPWSVRHDPFSMHRSAFEIRTYRLCRRVLMFHHVAEDAELSDNCLVRSTDLVYRESVDVDDGTQPGFTHLIAVEQRAYQRRSDVHYDSRQVPPVTFRYSEAHIDPTLRSIDASQLDNLPVGTQGPGYQWIDVDGEGLPGVLSEQLGAWYYKPNLGDGRFPVMRG
;
A
#
# COMPACT_ATOMS: atom_id res chain seq x y z
N MET A 1 3.74 10.97 -20.28
CA MET A 1 5.16 10.86 -19.85
C MET A 1 5.37 9.50 -19.20
N PHE A 2 6.47 8.83 -19.45
CA PHE A 2 6.87 7.53 -18.88
C PHE A 2 8.41 7.47 -18.83
N TRP A 3 8.93 6.48 -18.08
CA TRP A 3 10.38 6.30 -17.93
C TRP A 3 10.82 4.94 -18.45
N ARG A 4 12.07 4.87 -18.90
CA ARG A 4 12.74 3.63 -19.31
C ARG A 4 14.12 3.58 -18.65
N SER A 5 14.45 2.43 -18.09
CA SER A 5 15.81 2.12 -17.65
C SER A 5 16.34 0.90 -18.42
N ILE A 6 17.66 0.84 -18.61
CA ILE A 6 18.35 -0.31 -19.19
C ILE A 6 19.50 -0.64 -18.26
N SER A 7 19.54 -1.89 -17.77
CA SER A 7 20.62 -2.39 -16.92
C SER A 7 21.85 -2.78 -17.74
N ARG A 8 22.96 -3.09 -17.06
CA ARG A 8 24.19 -3.62 -17.71
C ARG A 8 23.96 -4.98 -18.37
N ASP A 9 22.99 -5.74 -17.89
CA ASP A 9 22.63 -7.07 -18.42
C ASP A 9 21.56 -6.98 -19.52
N ASN A 10 21.42 -5.81 -20.16
CA ASN A 10 20.45 -5.52 -21.21
C ASN A 10 18.98 -5.78 -20.80
N VAL A 11 18.67 -5.69 -19.52
CA VAL A 11 17.27 -5.71 -19.08
C VAL A 11 16.68 -4.32 -19.20
N THR A 12 15.68 -4.18 -20.06
CA THR A 12 14.91 -2.95 -20.25
C THR A 12 13.68 -2.96 -19.37
N THR A 13 13.51 -1.92 -18.58
CA THR A 13 12.34 -1.76 -17.71
C THR A 13 11.61 -0.46 -18.01
N TRP A 14 10.28 -0.53 -18.13
CA TRP A 14 9.40 0.59 -18.35
C TRP A 14 8.57 0.89 -17.11
N TYR A 15 8.39 2.19 -16.86
CA TYR A 15 7.62 2.70 -15.73
C TYR A 15 6.56 3.68 -16.24
N GLY A 16 5.32 3.50 -15.81
CA GLY A 16 4.23 4.41 -16.14
C GLY A 16 3.87 4.47 -17.62
N LYS A 17 4.06 3.39 -18.38
CA LYS A 17 3.75 3.35 -19.81
C LYS A 17 2.25 3.42 -20.08
N SER A 18 1.43 2.84 -19.21
CA SER A 18 -0.03 2.90 -19.26
C SER A 18 -0.60 3.83 -18.17
N ALA A 19 -1.88 4.17 -18.28
CA ALA A 19 -2.58 4.98 -17.28
C ALA A 19 -2.70 4.24 -15.94
N GLU A 20 -2.89 2.92 -15.98
CA GLU A 20 -3.02 2.06 -14.80
C GLU A 20 -1.72 1.98 -14.02
N SER A 21 -0.57 2.15 -14.67
CA SER A 21 0.76 2.13 -14.04
C SER A 21 1.24 3.50 -13.57
N ARG A 22 0.33 4.45 -13.35
CA ARG A 22 0.64 5.79 -12.82
C ARG A 22 -0.23 6.13 -11.64
N ILE A 23 0.37 6.78 -10.63
CA ILE A 23 -0.38 7.49 -9.60
C ILE A 23 -0.40 8.96 -10.00
N VAL A 24 -1.57 9.46 -10.30
CA VAL A 24 -1.80 10.81 -10.79
C VAL A 24 -2.83 11.53 -9.93
N ASP A 25 -2.83 12.86 -9.98
CA ASP A 25 -3.94 13.64 -9.44
C ASP A 25 -5.22 13.31 -10.22
N PRO A 26 -6.27 12.79 -9.57
CA PRO A 26 -7.50 12.47 -10.27
C PRO A 26 -8.22 13.67 -10.90
N ALA A 27 -7.98 14.88 -10.36
CA ALA A 27 -8.53 16.12 -10.88
C ALA A 27 -7.73 16.68 -12.07
N ASP A 28 -6.42 16.34 -12.15
CA ASP A 28 -5.53 16.76 -13.23
C ASP A 28 -4.53 15.64 -13.55
N PRO A 29 -4.83 14.73 -14.47
CA PRO A 29 -3.96 13.59 -14.83
C PRO A 29 -2.60 13.98 -15.41
N SER A 30 -2.36 15.25 -15.70
CA SER A 30 -1.03 15.74 -16.11
C SER A 30 -0.05 15.78 -14.94
N ARG A 31 -0.56 15.84 -13.70
CA ARG A 31 0.21 15.84 -12.45
C ARG A 31 0.48 14.42 -11.99
N ILE A 32 1.62 13.89 -12.42
CA ILE A 32 2.01 12.50 -12.13
C ILE A 32 2.94 12.49 -10.92
N PHE A 33 2.55 11.79 -9.86
CA PHE A 33 3.36 11.60 -8.66
C PHE A 33 4.27 10.36 -8.76
N SER A 34 3.75 9.24 -9.30
CA SER A 34 4.53 8.00 -9.39
C SER A 34 4.34 7.31 -10.73
N TRP A 35 5.44 6.81 -11.28
CA TRP A 35 5.47 5.91 -12.44
C TRP A 35 5.80 4.51 -11.91
N LEU A 36 4.82 3.64 -11.94
CA LEU A 36 4.94 2.28 -11.46
C LEU A 36 5.57 1.40 -12.54
N ILE A 37 6.31 0.38 -12.14
CA ILE A 37 6.88 -0.60 -13.08
C ILE A 37 5.74 -1.29 -13.83
N CYS A 38 5.83 -1.42 -15.15
CA CYS A 38 4.79 -2.06 -15.95
C CYS A 38 5.29 -3.18 -16.85
N GLU A 39 6.51 -3.08 -17.35
CA GLU A 39 7.14 -4.09 -18.19
C GLU A 39 8.63 -4.17 -17.88
N SER A 40 9.18 -5.39 -17.90
CA SER A 40 10.62 -5.62 -17.83
C SER A 40 10.99 -6.78 -18.75
N TYR A 41 11.93 -6.59 -19.67
CA TYR A 41 12.34 -7.64 -20.63
C TYR A 41 13.84 -7.61 -20.89
N ASP A 42 14.37 -8.77 -21.27
CA ASP A 42 15.77 -8.94 -21.64
C ASP A 42 15.97 -9.09 -23.17
N ASP A 43 17.21 -9.18 -23.59
CA ASP A 43 17.60 -9.36 -24.99
C ASP A 43 17.36 -10.80 -25.54
N LYS A 44 16.92 -11.72 -24.68
CA LYS A 44 16.54 -13.09 -25.05
C LYS A 44 15.04 -13.23 -25.29
N GLY A 45 14.28 -12.16 -25.04
CA GLY A 45 12.84 -12.13 -25.19
C GLY A 45 12.06 -12.60 -23.99
N ASN A 46 12.68 -12.76 -22.81
CA ASN A 46 11.95 -12.98 -21.56
C ASN A 46 11.28 -11.68 -21.13
N LEU A 47 10.02 -11.75 -20.76
CA LEU A 47 9.21 -10.60 -20.38
C LEU A 47 8.52 -10.83 -19.03
N ILE A 48 8.46 -9.78 -18.23
CA ILE A 48 7.64 -9.67 -17.02
C ILE A 48 6.69 -8.49 -17.21
N VAL A 49 5.39 -8.69 -16.92
CA VAL A 49 4.36 -7.65 -17.01
C VAL A 49 3.69 -7.50 -15.65
N TYR A 50 3.47 -6.25 -15.25
CA TYR A 50 2.88 -5.87 -13.97
C TYR A 50 1.52 -5.22 -14.20
N GLY A 51 0.49 -5.74 -13.53
CA GLY A 51 -0.88 -5.26 -13.61
C GLY A 51 -1.32 -4.59 -12.32
N TYR A 52 -2.03 -3.47 -12.45
CA TYR A 52 -2.51 -2.67 -11.31
C TYR A 52 -4.02 -2.48 -11.40
N LYS A 53 -4.65 -2.35 -10.24
CA LYS A 53 -6.06 -1.98 -10.09
C LYS A 53 -6.13 -0.61 -9.41
N ALA A 54 -6.94 0.29 -9.98
CA ALA A 54 -7.22 1.58 -9.37
C ALA A 54 -8.17 1.41 -8.17
N GLU A 55 -8.04 2.29 -7.17
CA GLU A 55 -9.07 2.39 -6.13
C GLU A 55 -10.43 2.78 -6.75
N ASN A 56 -11.49 2.10 -6.31
CA ASN A 56 -12.84 2.24 -6.85
C ASN A 56 -13.92 2.46 -5.79
N SER A 57 -13.51 2.76 -4.56
CA SER A 57 -14.38 3.00 -3.40
C SER A 57 -15.32 1.84 -3.00
N GLN A 58 -15.17 0.65 -3.59
CA GLN A 58 -15.99 -0.51 -3.21
C GLN A 58 -15.83 -0.81 -1.71
N ARG A 59 -16.94 -1.05 -1.01
CA ARG A 59 -17.01 -1.33 0.44
C ARG A 59 -16.47 -0.22 1.34
N VAL A 60 -16.09 0.94 0.81
CA VAL A 60 -15.72 2.10 1.65
C VAL A 60 -16.98 2.64 2.33
N ALA A 61 -16.93 2.81 3.64
CA ALA A 61 -18.03 3.35 4.43
C ALA A 61 -18.12 4.88 4.27
N THR A 62 -18.56 5.34 3.10
CA THR A 62 -18.57 6.75 2.69
C THR A 62 -19.42 7.67 3.59
N ALA A 63 -20.36 7.10 4.35
CA ALA A 63 -21.19 7.85 5.32
C ALA A 63 -20.44 8.22 6.60
N LYS A 64 -19.25 7.67 6.86
CA LYS A 64 -18.46 8.03 8.04
C LYS A 64 -17.93 9.46 7.93
N LEU A 65 -17.91 10.16 9.06
CA LEU A 65 -17.51 11.57 9.13
C LEU A 65 -16.12 11.84 8.50
N HIS A 66 -15.15 10.96 8.73
CA HIS A 66 -13.81 11.09 8.19
C HIS A 66 -13.73 10.88 6.66
N GLU A 67 -14.81 10.43 6.01
CA GLU A 67 -14.93 10.30 4.56
C GLU A 67 -15.76 11.42 3.92
N ALA A 68 -16.39 12.31 4.71
CA ALA A 68 -17.34 13.31 4.24
C ALA A 68 -16.76 14.31 3.21
N ASN A 69 -15.47 14.60 3.29
CA ASN A 69 -14.79 15.54 2.39
C ASN A 69 -14.18 14.86 1.15
N ARG A 70 -14.46 13.56 0.91
CA ARG A 70 -13.93 12.82 -0.21
C ARG A 70 -15.02 12.43 -1.19
N SER A 71 -14.69 12.53 -2.47
CA SER A 71 -15.49 11.98 -3.57
C SER A 71 -14.88 10.68 -4.09
N ASP A 72 -15.63 9.91 -4.87
CA ASP A 72 -15.07 8.73 -5.54
C ASP A 72 -13.90 9.08 -6.44
N LEU A 73 -13.95 10.25 -7.09
CA LEU A 73 -12.84 10.76 -7.89
C LEU A 73 -11.59 10.99 -7.01
N SER A 74 -11.70 11.71 -5.90
CA SER A 74 -10.52 11.98 -5.03
C SER A 74 -9.93 10.70 -4.42
N ARG A 75 -10.77 9.68 -4.14
CA ARG A 75 -10.31 8.37 -3.64
C ARG A 75 -9.54 7.57 -4.68
N SER A 76 -9.79 7.78 -5.98
CA SER A 76 -9.29 6.93 -7.08
C SER A 76 -7.80 7.11 -7.40
N ALA A 77 -7.06 7.95 -6.69
CA ALA A 77 -5.65 8.24 -6.96
C ALA A 77 -4.74 7.02 -6.84
N ASN A 78 -4.98 6.17 -5.84
CA ASN A 78 -4.09 5.06 -5.52
C ASN A 78 -4.17 3.91 -6.54
N ARG A 79 -3.06 3.18 -6.65
CA ARG A 79 -2.93 1.98 -7.49
C ARG A 79 -2.41 0.84 -6.65
N TYR A 80 -3.00 -0.34 -6.83
CA TYR A 80 -2.63 -1.55 -6.12
C TYR A 80 -2.11 -2.58 -7.13
N LEU A 81 -0.92 -3.13 -6.87
CA LEU A 81 -0.37 -4.21 -7.68
C LEU A 81 -1.26 -5.45 -7.47
N THR A 82 -1.88 -5.92 -8.53
CA THR A 82 -2.77 -7.09 -8.47
C THR A 82 -2.16 -8.31 -9.14
N ARG A 83 -1.23 -8.11 -10.08
CA ARG A 83 -0.78 -9.21 -10.93
C ARG A 83 0.63 -9.01 -11.45
N ILE A 84 1.40 -10.10 -11.50
CA ILE A 84 2.67 -10.19 -12.23
C ILE A 84 2.62 -11.44 -13.10
N ARG A 85 2.87 -11.30 -14.41
CA ARG A 85 2.96 -12.41 -15.35
C ARG A 85 4.37 -12.51 -15.91
N TYR A 86 4.88 -13.73 -15.99
CA TYR A 86 6.22 -14.02 -16.51
C TYR A 86 6.30 -15.43 -17.12
N GLY A 87 7.44 -15.75 -17.78
CA GLY A 87 7.57 -16.99 -18.52
C GLY A 87 6.67 -16.98 -19.76
N ASN A 88 6.77 -15.95 -20.58
CA ASN A 88 6.06 -15.85 -21.85
C ASN A 88 6.42 -16.99 -22.78
N ARG A 89 5.41 -17.65 -23.39
CA ARG A 89 5.62 -18.78 -24.31
C ARG A 89 6.19 -18.37 -25.67
N THR A 90 6.00 -17.10 -26.06
CA THR A 90 6.55 -16.53 -27.28
C THR A 90 7.55 -15.44 -26.92
N PRO A 91 8.77 -15.44 -27.43
CA PRO A 91 9.76 -14.39 -27.15
C PRO A 91 9.22 -13.00 -27.48
N TYR A 92 9.46 -12.04 -26.58
CA TYR A 92 9.10 -10.65 -26.77
C TYR A 92 10.34 -9.83 -27.16
N LEU A 93 10.43 -9.50 -28.43
CA LEU A 93 11.53 -8.73 -29.02
C LEU A 93 10.94 -7.47 -29.69
N PRO A 94 10.65 -6.43 -28.90
CA PRO A 94 9.97 -5.24 -29.42
C PRO A 94 10.90 -4.47 -30.36
N ASP A 95 10.33 -3.96 -31.46
CA ASP A 95 11.03 -3.00 -32.31
C ASP A 95 11.11 -1.64 -31.61
N LEU A 96 12.32 -1.26 -31.20
CA LEU A 96 12.58 0.00 -30.49
C LEU A 96 12.56 1.23 -31.40
N VAL A 97 12.53 1.04 -32.72
CA VAL A 97 12.48 2.11 -33.73
C VAL A 97 11.05 2.37 -34.17
N SER A 98 10.18 1.38 -34.07
CA SER A 98 8.78 1.51 -34.45
C SER A 98 8.03 2.49 -33.56
N THR A 99 7.19 3.33 -34.16
CA THR A 99 6.25 4.20 -33.45
C THR A 99 5.02 3.43 -32.93
N THR A 100 4.79 2.22 -33.45
CA THR A 100 3.70 1.34 -33.01
C THR A 100 4.21 0.41 -31.93
N PRO A 101 3.59 0.39 -30.72
CA PRO A 101 3.96 -0.53 -29.67
C PRO A 101 3.82 -1.99 -30.12
N SER A 102 4.85 -2.80 -29.85
CA SER A 102 4.77 -4.25 -30.08
C SER A 102 3.70 -4.85 -29.16
N PRO A 103 2.84 -5.76 -29.66
CA PRO A 103 1.82 -6.39 -28.83
C PRO A 103 2.48 -7.28 -27.77
N LEU A 104 1.91 -7.28 -26.57
CA LEU A 104 2.36 -8.16 -25.50
C LEU A 104 1.97 -9.62 -25.80
N PRO A 105 2.79 -10.61 -25.38
CA PRO A 105 2.41 -12.02 -25.42
C PRO A 105 1.09 -12.27 -24.69
N ILE A 106 0.28 -13.16 -25.22
CA ILE A 106 -1.02 -13.53 -24.61
C ILE A 106 -0.93 -14.80 -23.75
N ALA A 107 0.10 -15.64 -23.97
CA ALA A 107 0.30 -16.90 -23.27
C ALA A 107 1.49 -16.82 -22.31
N TRP A 108 1.26 -17.22 -21.08
CA TRP A 108 2.18 -17.16 -19.96
C TRP A 108 2.27 -18.53 -19.27
N LEU A 109 3.41 -18.82 -18.65
CA LEU A 109 3.58 -20.02 -17.83
C LEU A 109 3.29 -19.76 -16.37
N PHE A 110 3.55 -18.55 -15.89
CA PHE A 110 3.51 -18.23 -14.47
C PHE A 110 2.79 -16.91 -14.23
N GLU A 111 2.02 -16.89 -13.17
CA GLU A 111 1.29 -15.71 -12.71
C GLU A 111 1.31 -15.60 -11.19
N VAL A 112 1.61 -14.42 -10.68
CA VAL A 112 1.49 -14.08 -9.27
C VAL A 112 0.32 -13.11 -9.13
N VAL A 113 -0.63 -13.43 -8.25
CA VAL A 113 -1.80 -12.60 -7.95
C VAL A 113 -1.68 -12.09 -6.53
N PHE A 114 -1.85 -10.79 -6.36
CA PHE A 114 -1.93 -10.12 -5.05
C PHE A 114 -3.40 -9.98 -4.70
N ASP A 115 -3.85 -10.75 -3.75
CA ASP A 115 -5.24 -10.81 -3.30
C ASP A 115 -5.47 -9.85 -2.12
N TYR A 116 -6.44 -8.97 -2.29
CA TYR A 116 -6.87 -8.00 -1.29
C TYR A 116 -8.22 -8.41 -0.65
N GLY A 117 -8.54 -9.70 -0.73
CA GLY A 117 -9.76 -10.31 -0.19
C GLY A 117 -10.88 -10.47 -1.20
N GLU A 118 -10.58 -10.34 -2.51
CA GLU A 118 -11.54 -10.53 -3.60
C GLU A 118 -11.59 -11.96 -4.14
N HIS A 119 -10.51 -12.73 -4.01
CA HIS A 119 -10.46 -14.10 -4.54
C HIS A 119 -11.03 -15.12 -3.55
N ASP A 120 -11.61 -16.19 -4.09
CA ASP A 120 -12.11 -17.32 -3.32
C ASP A 120 -11.00 -17.90 -2.41
N THR A 121 -11.40 -18.37 -1.22
CA THR A 121 -10.44 -18.87 -0.23
C THR A 121 -9.92 -20.26 -0.57
N ASP A 122 -10.79 -21.13 -1.07
CA ASP A 122 -10.51 -22.55 -1.26
C ASP A 122 -10.10 -22.85 -2.71
N MET A 123 -10.73 -22.15 -3.66
CA MET A 123 -10.51 -22.31 -5.09
C MET A 123 -10.27 -20.98 -5.79
N PRO A 124 -9.20 -20.26 -5.44
CA PRO A 124 -8.94 -18.95 -6.07
C PRO A 124 -8.62 -19.13 -7.56
N HIS A 125 -9.21 -18.24 -8.36
CA HIS A 125 -8.93 -18.15 -9.79
C HIS A 125 -8.11 -16.87 -10.08
N PRO A 126 -7.12 -16.90 -10.99
CA PRO A 126 -6.24 -15.75 -11.19
C PRO A 126 -6.94 -14.52 -11.78
N VAL A 127 -8.09 -14.68 -12.43
CA VAL A 127 -8.83 -13.58 -13.08
C VAL A 127 -10.16 -13.29 -12.40
N GLU A 128 -10.86 -14.31 -11.91
CA GLU A 128 -12.20 -14.18 -11.37
C GLU A 128 -12.17 -13.70 -9.92
N GLU A 129 -12.90 -12.64 -9.65
CA GLU A 129 -13.14 -12.13 -8.31
C GLU A 129 -14.43 -12.74 -7.76
N ALA A 130 -14.35 -13.47 -6.65
CA ALA A 130 -15.52 -14.07 -6.00
C ALA A 130 -16.36 -13.03 -5.26
N GLN A 131 -15.75 -11.90 -4.88
CA GLN A 131 -16.38 -10.81 -4.14
C GLN A 131 -15.63 -9.49 -4.36
N PRO A 132 -16.23 -8.35 -4.01
CA PRO A 132 -15.51 -7.08 -3.98
C PRO A 132 -14.37 -7.10 -2.95
N TRP A 133 -13.23 -6.52 -3.29
CA TRP A 133 -12.06 -6.44 -2.41
C TRP A 133 -12.36 -5.75 -1.07
N SER A 134 -11.64 -6.16 -0.03
CA SER A 134 -11.89 -5.69 1.33
C SER A 134 -11.25 -4.32 1.60
N VAL A 135 -11.85 -3.56 2.50
CA VAL A 135 -11.28 -2.31 3.03
C VAL A 135 -10.51 -2.64 4.31
N ARG A 136 -9.30 -2.10 4.45
CA ARG A 136 -8.53 -2.20 5.69
C ARG A 136 -9.23 -1.42 6.81
N HIS A 137 -9.00 -1.86 8.05
CA HIS A 137 -9.62 -1.24 9.21
C HIS A 137 -9.10 0.18 9.49
N ASP A 138 -7.81 0.41 9.22
CA ASP A 138 -7.07 1.64 9.49
C ASP A 138 -6.62 2.35 8.18
N PRO A 139 -7.54 2.82 7.31
CA PRO A 139 -7.15 3.49 6.08
C PRO A 139 -6.42 4.80 6.40
N PHE A 140 -5.34 5.06 5.67
CA PHE A 140 -4.49 6.23 5.89
C PHE A 140 -4.22 6.99 4.60
N SER A 141 -3.81 8.26 4.72
CA SER A 141 -3.56 9.15 3.59
C SER A 141 -2.13 9.66 3.58
N MET A 142 -1.62 9.89 2.36
CA MET A 142 -0.38 10.59 2.09
C MET A 142 -0.67 11.80 1.20
N HIS A 143 -0.05 12.96 1.51
CA HIS A 143 -0.25 14.22 0.79
C HIS A 143 1.03 14.78 0.14
N ARG A 144 2.13 14.02 0.15
CA ARG A 144 3.42 14.46 -0.46
C ARG A 144 3.34 14.73 -1.96
N SER A 145 2.30 14.22 -2.61
CA SER A 145 1.97 14.43 -4.02
C SER A 145 1.33 15.79 -4.32
N ALA A 146 1.03 16.62 -3.30
CA ALA A 146 0.16 17.79 -3.34
C ALA A 146 -1.33 17.48 -3.66
N PHE A 147 -1.70 16.21 -3.64
CA PHE A 147 -3.07 15.69 -3.62
C PHE A 147 -3.12 14.47 -2.70
N GLU A 148 -4.32 14.05 -2.30
CA GLU A 148 -4.47 12.92 -1.39
C GLU A 148 -4.26 11.59 -2.13
N ILE A 149 -3.39 10.74 -1.59
CA ILE A 149 -3.30 9.32 -1.97
C ILE A 149 -3.71 8.53 -0.74
N ARG A 150 -4.93 7.97 -0.77
CA ARG A 150 -5.46 7.23 0.35
C ARG A 150 -5.34 5.73 0.12
N THR A 151 -4.90 5.01 1.13
CA THR A 151 -4.71 3.56 1.09
C THR A 151 -5.86 2.89 1.82
N TYR A 152 -6.74 2.25 1.08
CA TYR A 152 -7.89 1.50 1.59
C TYR A 152 -7.69 -0.01 1.60
N ARG A 153 -6.76 -0.53 0.80
CA ARG A 153 -6.62 -1.97 0.59
C ARG A 153 -5.41 -2.50 1.33
N LEU A 154 -5.54 -3.74 1.79
CA LEU A 154 -4.50 -4.48 2.49
C LEU A 154 -4.35 -5.84 1.81
N CYS A 155 -3.16 -6.12 1.26
CA CYS A 155 -2.89 -7.41 0.64
C CYS A 155 -3.00 -8.52 1.71
N ARG A 156 -3.82 -9.53 1.43
CA ARG A 156 -4.08 -10.66 2.33
C ARG A 156 -3.28 -11.89 1.96
N ARG A 157 -3.15 -12.12 0.65
CA ARG A 157 -2.44 -13.29 0.11
C ARG A 157 -1.66 -12.92 -1.15
N VAL A 158 -0.56 -13.62 -1.35
CA VAL A 158 0.15 -13.65 -2.64
C VAL A 158 0.01 -15.07 -3.18
N LEU A 159 -0.72 -15.21 -4.27
CA LEU A 159 -1.07 -16.49 -4.90
C LEU A 159 -0.19 -16.71 -6.12
N MET A 160 0.35 -17.89 -6.29
CA MET A 160 1.20 -18.26 -7.42
C MET A 160 0.52 -19.34 -8.25
N PHE A 161 0.25 -19.01 -9.52
CA PHE A 161 -0.40 -19.91 -10.48
C PHE A 161 0.57 -20.37 -11.56
N HIS A 162 0.39 -21.62 -11.99
CA HIS A 162 1.00 -22.17 -13.20
C HIS A 162 -0.07 -22.37 -14.29
N HIS A 163 0.32 -22.08 -15.52
CA HIS A 163 -0.53 -22.21 -16.71
C HIS A 163 0.11 -23.23 -17.67
N VAL A 164 -0.08 -24.52 -17.38
CA VAL A 164 0.48 -25.64 -18.15
C VAL A 164 -0.67 -26.54 -18.57
N ALA A 165 -1.47 -26.06 -19.53
CA ALA A 165 -2.66 -26.76 -20.01
C ALA A 165 -2.37 -28.14 -20.60
N GLU A 166 -1.13 -28.37 -21.06
CA GLU A 166 -0.68 -29.65 -21.61
C GLU A 166 -0.40 -30.71 -20.52
N ASP A 167 -0.24 -30.30 -19.27
CA ASP A 167 -0.01 -31.19 -18.13
C ASP A 167 -1.33 -31.55 -17.46
N ALA A 168 -1.62 -32.86 -17.38
CA ALA A 168 -2.88 -33.33 -16.81
C ALA A 168 -2.99 -33.11 -15.28
N GLU A 169 -1.87 -32.99 -14.57
CA GLU A 169 -1.85 -32.74 -13.12
C GLU A 169 -1.91 -31.24 -12.80
N LEU A 170 -1.23 -30.40 -13.58
CA LEU A 170 -1.20 -28.97 -13.34
C LEU A 170 -2.37 -28.25 -14.01
N SER A 171 -2.74 -28.64 -15.23
CA SER A 171 -3.78 -27.97 -16.02
C SER A 171 -3.56 -26.45 -16.16
N ASP A 172 -4.55 -25.73 -16.66
CA ASP A 172 -4.49 -24.26 -16.70
C ASP A 172 -4.98 -23.66 -15.37
N ASN A 173 -4.46 -22.52 -15.00
CA ASN A 173 -4.81 -21.78 -13.76
C ASN A 173 -4.60 -22.59 -12.46
N CYS A 174 -3.55 -23.42 -12.39
CA CYS A 174 -3.27 -24.24 -11.21
C CYS A 174 -2.61 -23.42 -10.10
N LEU A 175 -3.25 -23.28 -8.96
CA LEU A 175 -2.62 -22.72 -7.76
C LEU A 175 -1.57 -23.70 -7.23
N VAL A 176 -0.32 -23.26 -7.12
CA VAL A 176 0.80 -24.09 -6.63
C VAL A 176 1.32 -23.64 -5.27
N ARG A 177 1.20 -22.36 -4.95
CA ARG A 177 1.68 -21.79 -3.69
C ARG A 177 0.88 -20.56 -3.30
N SER A 178 0.70 -20.35 -1.99
CA SER A 178 0.34 -19.04 -1.44
C SER A 178 1.33 -18.58 -0.37
N THR A 179 1.39 -17.28 -0.19
CA THR A 179 1.95 -16.62 1.00
C THR A 179 0.82 -15.81 1.61
N ASP A 180 0.36 -16.26 2.77
CA ASP A 180 -0.77 -15.68 3.47
C ASP A 180 -0.26 -14.70 4.54
N LEU A 181 -0.75 -13.48 4.51
CA LEU A 181 -0.39 -12.40 5.41
C LEU A 181 -1.45 -12.29 6.50
N VAL A 182 -1.13 -12.77 7.71
CA VAL A 182 -2.07 -12.80 8.83
C VAL A 182 -1.92 -11.52 9.63
N TYR A 183 -3.02 -10.80 9.78
CA TYR A 183 -3.04 -9.52 10.48
C TYR A 183 -3.86 -9.60 11.77
N ARG A 184 -3.38 -8.89 12.79
CA ARG A 184 -4.19 -8.47 13.92
C ARG A 184 -4.75 -7.09 13.59
N GLU A 185 -6.03 -7.03 13.39
CA GLU A 185 -6.77 -5.79 13.25
C GLU A 185 -7.32 -5.44 14.63
N SER A 186 -6.94 -4.28 15.17
CA SER A 186 -7.48 -3.80 16.45
C SER A 186 -8.91 -3.33 16.23
N VAL A 187 -9.88 -4.25 16.24
CA VAL A 187 -11.25 -3.95 15.81
C VAL A 187 -12.09 -3.39 16.94
N ASP A 188 -11.81 -3.71 18.20
CA ASP A 188 -12.74 -3.44 19.28
C ASP A 188 -12.06 -3.20 20.65
N VAL A 189 -11.23 -2.16 20.72
CA VAL A 189 -11.05 -1.54 22.03
C VAL A 189 -11.58 -0.13 21.95
N ASP A 190 -12.88 -0.03 22.11
CA ASP A 190 -13.65 1.23 22.09
C ASP A 190 -13.45 2.07 23.36
N ASP A 191 -12.38 1.79 24.11
CA ASP A 191 -11.99 2.57 25.28
C ASP A 191 -11.12 3.79 24.93
N GLY A 192 -10.80 3.99 23.63
CA GLY A 192 -10.00 5.10 23.13
C GLY A 192 -8.52 5.07 23.55
N THR A 193 -8.06 4.00 24.22
CA THR A 193 -6.70 3.90 24.76
C THR A 193 -5.70 3.27 23.81
N GLN A 194 -6.18 2.58 22.77
CA GLN A 194 -5.32 1.95 21.75
C GLN A 194 -5.53 2.57 20.39
N PRO A 195 -4.45 2.96 19.70
CA PRO A 195 -4.54 3.32 18.29
C PRO A 195 -4.91 2.08 17.47
N GLY A 196 -5.91 2.21 16.61
CA GLY A 196 -6.44 1.13 15.76
C GLY A 196 -5.51 0.72 14.62
N PHE A 197 -4.26 0.32 14.90
CA PHE A 197 -3.29 -0.09 13.89
C PHE A 197 -3.47 -1.54 13.47
N THR A 198 -3.29 -1.79 12.17
CA THR A 198 -3.15 -3.14 11.63
C THR A 198 -1.72 -3.63 11.78
N HIS A 199 -1.53 -4.78 12.43
CA HIS A 199 -0.21 -5.40 12.63
C HIS A 199 -0.14 -6.73 11.87
N LEU A 200 0.92 -6.94 11.09
CA LEU A 200 1.24 -8.24 10.49
C LEU A 200 1.77 -9.16 11.60
N ILE A 201 0.99 -10.16 12.01
CA ILE A 201 1.36 -11.06 13.13
C ILE A 201 1.93 -12.39 12.67
N ALA A 202 1.65 -12.82 11.44
CA ALA A 202 2.29 -14.00 10.87
C ALA A 202 2.35 -13.94 9.34
N VAL A 203 3.33 -14.64 8.79
CA VAL A 203 3.44 -14.96 7.37
C VAL A 203 3.45 -16.48 7.26
N GLU A 204 2.47 -17.01 6.54
CA GLU A 204 2.29 -18.43 6.30
C GLU A 204 2.56 -18.76 4.83
N GLN A 205 3.25 -19.86 4.59
CA GLN A 205 3.44 -20.37 3.23
C GLN A 205 2.78 -21.72 3.09
N ARG A 206 1.99 -21.87 2.02
CA ARG A 206 1.28 -23.10 1.68
C ARG A 206 1.64 -23.54 0.27
N ALA A 207 1.81 -24.82 0.09
CA ALA A 207 1.89 -25.49 -1.20
C ALA A 207 0.59 -26.22 -1.47
N TYR A 208 0.18 -26.24 -2.73
CA TYR A 208 -1.09 -26.82 -3.16
C TYR A 208 -0.87 -27.93 -4.19
N GLN A 209 -1.71 -28.94 -4.12
CA GLN A 209 -1.83 -29.97 -5.15
C GLN A 209 -3.29 -30.08 -5.56
N ARG A 210 -3.56 -29.81 -6.83
CA ARG A 210 -4.92 -29.93 -7.37
C ARG A 210 -5.34 -31.40 -7.38
N ARG A 211 -6.53 -31.70 -6.88
CA ARG A 211 -7.13 -33.04 -6.89
C ARG A 211 -8.31 -33.16 -7.85
N SER A 212 -9.02 -32.06 -8.04
CA SER A 212 -10.16 -31.94 -8.95
C SER A 212 -10.40 -30.47 -9.28
N ASP A 213 -11.39 -30.21 -10.11
CA ASP A 213 -11.77 -28.84 -10.45
C ASP A 213 -12.37 -28.05 -9.28
N VAL A 214 -12.62 -28.71 -8.15
CA VAL A 214 -13.27 -28.13 -6.96
C VAL A 214 -12.47 -28.34 -5.66
N HIS A 215 -11.25 -28.88 -5.74
CA HIS A 215 -10.49 -29.19 -4.52
C HIS A 215 -8.97 -29.13 -4.71
N TYR A 216 -8.30 -28.48 -3.75
CA TYR A 216 -6.86 -28.53 -3.54
C TYR A 216 -6.51 -29.17 -2.21
N ASP A 217 -5.60 -30.15 -2.21
CA ASP A 217 -4.88 -30.51 -0.99
C ASP A 217 -3.81 -29.45 -0.72
N SER A 218 -3.63 -29.06 0.53
CA SER A 218 -2.61 -28.11 0.91
C SER A 218 -1.72 -28.61 2.03
N ARG A 219 -0.46 -28.14 2.03
CA ARG A 219 0.50 -28.35 3.12
C ARG A 219 1.15 -27.01 3.45
N GLN A 220 1.28 -26.75 4.73
CA GLN A 220 1.85 -25.51 5.25
C GLN A 220 3.18 -25.78 5.95
N VAL A 221 4.15 -24.89 5.77
CA VAL A 221 5.37 -24.85 6.59
C VAL A 221 5.10 -24.03 7.87
N PRO A 222 5.90 -24.23 8.96
CA PRO A 222 5.73 -23.42 10.15
C PRO A 222 5.74 -21.92 9.83
N PRO A 223 4.82 -21.13 10.40
CA PRO A 223 4.71 -19.70 10.13
C PRO A 223 5.89 -18.91 10.71
N VAL A 224 6.25 -17.80 10.05
CA VAL A 224 7.06 -16.75 10.65
C VAL A 224 6.12 -15.85 11.44
N THR A 225 6.34 -15.69 12.74
CA THR A 225 5.49 -14.88 13.61
C THR A 225 6.18 -13.60 14.06
N PHE A 226 5.39 -12.53 14.23
CA PHE A 226 5.86 -11.22 14.70
C PHE A 226 5.15 -10.84 15.99
N ARG A 227 5.89 -10.23 16.89
CA ARG A 227 5.36 -9.65 18.12
C ARG A 227 5.74 -8.17 18.16
N TYR A 228 4.82 -7.36 18.62
CA TYR A 228 4.98 -5.91 18.72
C TYR A 228 4.80 -5.47 20.15
N SER A 229 5.52 -4.43 20.54
CA SER A 229 5.15 -3.66 21.74
C SER A 229 3.79 -3.02 21.51
N GLU A 230 2.93 -3.06 22.50
CA GLU A 230 1.61 -2.44 22.39
C GLU A 230 1.75 -0.92 22.49
N ALA A 231 1.18 -0.23 21.51
CA ALA A 231 1.00 1.20 21.60
C ALA A 231 -0.17 1.47 22.56
N HIS A 232 0.07 2.18 23.62
CA HIS A 232 -0.94 2.53 24.61
C HIS A 232 -1.00 4.03 24.80
N ILE A 233 -2.20 4.59 24.72
CA ILE A 233 -2.43 6.00 25.04
C ILE A 233 -2.67 6.06 26.55
N ASP A 234 -1.75 6.70 27.28
CA ASP A 234 -1.96 6.96 28.72
C ASP A 234 -3.04 8.05 28.89
N PRO A 235 -4.23 7.70 29.39
CA PRO A 235 -5.30 8.66 29.57
C PRO A 235 -5.12 9.55 30.80
N THR A 236 -4.04 9.35 31.55
CA THR A 236 -3.77 10.11 32.78
C THR A 236 -3.52 11.58 32.44
N LEU A 237 -4.37 12.45 32.95
CA LEU A 237 -4.16 13.90 32.84
C LEU A 237 -2.95 14.30 33.69
N ARG A 238 -1.96 14.91 33.03
CA ARG A 238 -0.77 15.45 33.69
C ARG A 238 -0.75 16.95 33.54
N SER A 239 -0.38 17.64 34.61
CA SER A 239 -0.15 19.09 34.58
C SER A 239 1.29 19.40 34.14
N ILE A 240 1.45 20.35 33.26
CA ILE A 240 2.78 20.89 32.92
C ILE A 240 3.20 21.81 34.06
N ASP A 241 4.46 21.67 34.51
CA ASP A 241 5.01 22.54 35.55
C ASP A 241 4.98 24.02 35.14
N ALA A 242 4.59 24.90 36.06
CA ALA A 242 4.43 26.33 35.78
C ALA A 242 5.71 26.97 35.22
N SER A 243 6.89 26.50 35.62
CA SER A 243 8.19 26.97 35.10
C SER A 243 8.43 26.63 33.63
N GLN A 244 7.64 25.71 33.07
CA GLN A 244 7.73 25.28 31.66
C GLN A 244 6.64 25.95 30.80
N LEU A 245 5.72 26.71 31.39
CA LEU A 245 4.61 27.34 30.67
C LEU A 245 5.01 28.61 29.91
N ASP A 246 6.18 29.19 30.17
CA ASP A 246 6.66 30.37 29.46
C ASP A 246 6.65 30.14 27.95
N ASN A 247 6.05 31.07 27.20
CA ASN A 247 5.87 31.00 25.75
C ASN A 247 5.08 29.79 25.22
N LEU A 248 4.28 29.14 26.08
CA LEU A 248 3.26 28.22 25.63
C LEU A 248 1.92 28.96 25.46
N PRO A 249 1.17 28.62 24.41
CA PRO A 249 -0.17 29.19 24.22
C PRO A 249 -1.15 28.63 25.24
N VAL A 250 -2.24 29.35 25.45
CA VAL A 250 -3.39 28.85 26.18
C VAL A 250 -4.25 28.04 25.20
N GLY A 251 -4.26 26.72 25.40
CA GLY A 251 -5.01 25.80 24.55
C GLY A 251 -4.20 25.24 23.37
N THR A 252 -4.86 24.50 22.50
CA THR A 252 -4.24 23.78 21.40
C THR A 252 -4.43 24.44 20.03
N GLN A 253 -5.26 25.47 19.96
CA GLN A 253 -5.55 26.22 18.71
C GLN A 253 -5.66 27.72 19.01
N GLY A 254 -5.11 28.53 18.14
CA GLY A 254 -5.22 29.99 18.21
C GLY A 254 -4.37 30.70 17.16
N PRO A 255 -4.63 32.00 16.93
CA PRO A 255 -3.81 32.79 16.02
C PRO A 255 -2.41 32.99 16.61
N GLY A 256 -1.39 32.96 15.75
CA GLY A 256 -0.01 33.26 16.11
C GLY A 256 0.80 32.10 16.68
N TYR A 257 0.27 30.87 16.68
CA TYR A 257 1.07 29.69 17.00
C TYR A 257 0.57 28.42 16.29
N GLN A 258 1.47 27.46 16.15
CA GLN A 258 1.21 26.13 15.55
C GLN A 258 1.95 25.06 16.33
N TRP A 259 1.29 23.91 16.49
CA TRP A 259 1.94 22.68 16.93
C TRP A 259 2.56 22.01 15.72
N ILE A 260 3.88 21.93 15.68
CA ILE A 260 4.64 21.40 14.54
C ILE A 260 5.89 20.68 15.05
N ASP A 261 6.22 19.57 14.40
CA ASP A 261 7.49 18.88 14.57
C ASP A 261 8.52 19.49 13.61
N VAL A 262 9.35 20.41 14.10
CA VAL A 262 10.37 21.10 13.31
C VAL A 262 11.61 20.24 13.15
N ASP A 263 11.93 19.42 14.15
CA ASP A 263 13.16 18.62 14.22
C ASP A 263 12.98 17.22 13.61
N GLY A 264 11.75 16.80 13.32
CA GLY A 264 11.43 15.52 12.68
C GLY A 264 11.52 14.30 13.60
N GLU A 265 11.48 14.51 14.94
CA GLU A 265 11.54 13.44 15.92
C GLU A 265 10.18 12.80 16.27
N GLY A 266 9.09 13.28 15.67
CA GLY A 266 7.73 12.78 15.92
C GLY A 266 7.04 13.42 17.14
N LEU A 267 7.63 14.43 17.76
CA LEU A 267 7.10 15.16 18.91
C LEU A 267 6.78 16.61 18.54
N PRO A 268 5.51 16.95 18.25
CA PRO A 268 5.15 18.34 17.93
C PRO A 268 5.48 19.27 19.09
N GLY A 269 6.36 20.26 18.82
CA GLY A 269 6.62 21.40 19.67
C GLY A 269 5.71 22.59 19.31
N VAL A 270 5.91 23.73 19.91
CA VAL A 270 5.13 24.95 19.65
C VAL A 270 5.96 25.97 18.90
N LEU A 271 5.54 26.30 17.69
CA LEU A 271 6.04 27.42 16.92
C LEU A 271 5.10 28.62 17.12
N SER A 272 5.61 29.74 17.60
CA SER A 272 4.84 30.95 17.81
C SER A 272 5.45 32.15 17.08
N GLU A 273 4.60 33.06 16.61
CA GLU A 273 5.00 34.35 16.05
C GLU A 273 4.71 35.44 17.08
N GLN A 274 5.75 36.16 17.49
CA GLN A 274 5.64 37.25 18.45
C GLN A 274 6.54 38.41 18.00
N LEU A 275 5.97 39.60 17.97
CA LEU A 275 6.71 40.84 17.62
C LEU A 275 7.50 40.77 16.30
N GLY A 276 6.98 40.00 15.32
CA GLY A 276 7.62 39.83 14.01
C GLY A 276 8.80 38.84 13.99
N ALA A 277 8.94 38.03 15.03
CA ALA A 277 9.93 36.95 15.11
C ALA A 277 9.25 35.61 15.39
N TRP A 278 9.89 34.53 14.91
CA TRP A 278 9.44 33.16 15.15
C TRP A 278 10.20 32.57 16.34
N TYR A 279 9.46 31.94 17.25
CA TYR A 279 9.99 31.24 18.42
C TYR A 279 9.53 29.81 18.39
N TYR A 280 10.45 28.87 18.60
CA TYR A 280 10.13 27.47 18.70
C TYR A 280 10.44 26.94 20.09
N LYS A 281 9.46 26.28 20.69
CA LYS A 281 9.61 25.57 21.97
C LYS A 281 9.46 24.08 21.73
N PRO A 282 10.56 23.30 21.73
CA PRO A 282 10.53 21.89 21.45
C PRO A 282 9.76 21.12 22.54
N ASN A 283 9.11 20.04 22.17
CA ASN A 283 8.51 19.08 23.08
C ASN A 283 9.57 18.03 23.44
N LEU A 284 9.87 17.87 24.71
CA LEU A 284 10.88 16.90 25.19
C LEU A 284 10.28 15.51 25.51
N GLY A 285 9.00 15.31 25.19
CA GLY A 285 8.25 14.11 25.56
C GLY A 285 7.73 14.14 27.00
N ASP A 286 6.79 13.25 27.31
CA ASP A 286 6.17 13.12 28.63
C ASP A 286 5.57 14.41 29.20
N GLY A 287 5.11 15.33 28.35
CA GLY A 287 4.57 16.62 28.75
C GLY A 287 5.63 17.60 29.27
N ARG A 288 6.87 17.42 28.91
CA ARG A 288 7.99 18.29 29.32
C ARG A 288 8.38 19.26 28.22
N PHE A 289 8.61 20.50 28.61
CA PHE A 289 9.12 21.58 27.76
C PHE A 289 10.35 22.21 28.40
N PRO A 290 11.29 22.75 27.62
CA PRO A 290 12.46 23.40 28.19
C PRO A 290 12.06 24.66 28.97
N VAL A 291 12.73 24.89 30.08
CA VAL A 291 12.62 26.14 30.84
C VAL A 291 13.47 27.18 30.12
N MET A 292 12.89 28.37 29.85
CA MET A 292 13.67 29.48 29.29
C MET A 292 14.73 29.90 30.34
N ARG A 293 15.99 29.78 29.97
CA ARG A 293 17.08 30.36 30.76
C ARG A 293 17.29 31.79 30.27
N GLY A 294 17.09 32.77 31.15
CA GLY A 294 17.41 34.18 30.92
C GLY A 294 18.91 34.40 30.74
#